data_c36683b82821c72315f8417e38a57a01
#
_entry.id   c36683b82821c72315f8417e38a57a01
#
_cell.length_a   1.000
_cell.length_b   1.000
_cell.length_c   1.000
_cell.angle_alpha   90.00
_cell.angle_beta   90.00
_cell.angle_gamma   90.00
#
_symmetry.space_group_name_H-M   'P 1'
#
loop_
_entity.id
_entity.type
_entity.pdbx_description
1 polymer ?
#
loop_
_entity_poly.entity_id
_entity_poly.type
_entity_poly.pdbx_seq_one_letter_code
_entity_poly.pdbx_strand_id
1 'polypeptide(L)'
;MLDFRTYGLAAPPHSHDFMQVVMPARGILEMDVDGRGGRVDTHHAALIPAGATHAFEATGANRFIVFDIPGQTADAPSLGGLADRVFFPLTPGLRALTTWLQDAPIVDTVLANAWSSLALATLAAHPANQSTQLRARPDARAERAWHAIEHRYAEPLTVDALAAEAGVSARRLATLFRAAYGTTLHTHLAQVRLRHALTLLETTTLPIAEVAARTGYYDQSALTRHLKAAHGITPAAVRR
;
A
#
# COMPACT_ATOMS: atom_id res chain seq x y z
N MET A 1 -7.79 20.24 -1.44
CA MET A 1 -7.74 20.25 -2.94
C MET A 1 -7.40 18.84 -3.40
N LEU A 2 -8.03 18.30 -4.45
CA LEU A 2 -7.69 17.00 -5.04
C LEU A 2 -6.76 17.21 -6.22
N ASP A 3 -5.67 16.46 -6.30
CA ASP A 3 -4.69 16.57 -7.37
C ASP A 3 -4.05 15.20 -7.69
N PHE A 4 -3.59 15.05 -8.93
CA PHE A 4 -2.75 13.94 -9.36
C PHE A 4 -1.29 14.40 -9.38
N ARG A 5 -0.46 13.82 -8.54
CA ARG A 5 0.96 14.17 -8.45
C ARG A 5 1.87 13.05 -8.93
N THR A 6 2.94 13.46 -9.60
CA THR A 6 4.08 12.61 -9.95
C THR A 6 5.27 13.10 -9.16
N TYR A 7 5.97 12.21 -8.50
CA TYR A 7 7.09 12.53 -7.64
C TYR A 7 8.42 12.17 -8.31
N GLY A 8 9.42 13.02 -8.09
CA GLY A 8 10.81 12.78 -8.50
C GLY A 8 11.56 11.84 -7.56
N LEU A 9 12.85 11.69 -7.79
CA LEU A 9 13.71 10.75 -7.06
C LEU A 9 13.75 11.03 -5.56
N ALA A 10 13.74 12.29 -5.12
CA ALA A 10 13.64 12.66 -3.71
C ALA A 10 13.18 14.11 -3.57
N ALA A 11 12.50 14.41 -2.48
CA ALA A 11 12.21 15.79 -2.07
C ALA A 11 12.76 16.04 -0.66
N PRO A 12 13.26 17.26 -0.38
CA PRO A 12 13.69 17.63 0.96
C PRO A 12 12.52 17.58 1.94
N PRO A 13 12.80 17.31 3.23
CA PRO A 13 11.78 17.35 4.27
C PRO A 13 11.07 18.71 4.29
N HIS A 14 9.74 18.68 4.38
CA HIS A 14 8.89 19.87 4.49
C HIS A 14 7.65 19.56 5.33
N SER A 15 6.89 20.57 5.68
CA SER A 15 5.62 20.46 6.40
C SER A 15 4.61 21.45 5.86
N HIS A 16 3.33 21.23 6.16
CA HIS A 16 2.22 22.12 5.81
C HIS A 16 1.17 22.12 6.94
N ASP A 17 0.34 23.13 6.99
CA ASP A 17 -0.64 23.38 8.06
C ASP A 17 -2.00 22.70 7.85
N PHE A 18 -2.10 21.85 6.83
CA PHE A 18 -3.29 21.04 6.52
C PHE A 18 -2.94 19.56 6.57
N MET A 19 -3.97 18.75 6.81
CA MET A 19 -3.85 17.30 6.71
C MET A 19 -3.88 16.86 5.25
N GLN A 20 -3.06 15.89 4.87
CA GLN A 20 -2.98 15.43 3.49
C GLN A 20 -3.09 13.91 3.41
N VAL A 21 -3.88 13.41 2.46
CA VAL A 21 -3.96 11.98 2.14
C VAL A 21 -3.27 11.72 0.82
N VAL A 22 -2.38 10.73 0.83
CA VAL A 22 -1.68 10.26 -0.37
C VAL A 22 -2.11 8.82 -0.65
N MET A 23 -2.72 8.59 -1.81
CA MET A 23 -3.17 7.28 -2.27
C MET A 23 -2.52 6.92 -3.60
N PRO A 24 -2.23 5.62 -3.83
CA PRO A 24 -1.59 5.20 -5.06
C PRO A 24 -2.55 5.24 -6.25
N ALA A 25 -2.11 5.80 -7.36
CA ALA A 25 -2.65 5.56 -8.68
C ALA A 25 -1.73 4.60 -9.43
N ARG A 26 -0.43 4.86 -9.42
CA ARG A 26 0.59 4.02 -10.04
C ARG A 26 1.93 4.18 -9.32
N GLY A 27 2.70 3.09 -9.21
CA GLY A 27 4.05 3.12 -8.65
C GLY A 27 4.09 3.00 -7.13
N ILE A 28 5.26 3.24 -6.58
CA ILE A 28 5.56 3.16 -5.15
C ILE A 28 6.21 4.47 -4.72
N LEU A 29 5.79 4.99 -3.57
CA LEU A 29 6.35 6.15 -2.91
C LEU A 29 6.83 5.72 -1.53
N GLU A 30 8.14 5.74 -1.32
CA GLU A 30 8.70 5.61 0.02
C GLU A 30 8.57 6.97 0.71
N MET A 31 8.12 6.96 1.95
CA MET A 31 7.89 8.19 2.72
C MET A 31 8.40 8.03 4.14
N ASP A 32 8.87 9.15 4.70
CA ASP A 32 9.06 9.31 6.13
C ASP A 32 8.16 10.46 6.61
N VAL A 33 7.45 10.22 7.70
CA VAL A 33 6.59 11.23 8.35
C VAL A 33 6.90 11.23 9.83
N ASP A 34 7.54 12.29 10.31
CA ASP A 34 8.00 12.44 11.69
C ASP A 34 8.84 11.25 12.19
N GLY A 35 9.78 10.76 11.35
CA GLY A 35 10.62 9.60 11.67
C GLY A 35 9.90 8.24 11.57
N ARG A 36 8.70 8.21 11.02
CA ARG A 36 7.94 6.98 10.74
C ARG A 36 8.06 6.66 9.26
N GLY A 37 9.01 5.80 8.93
CA GLY A 37 9.19 5.31 7.57
C GLY A 37 8.07 4.36 7.14
N GLY A 38 7.67 4.46 5.87
CA GLY A 38 6.66 3.59 5.26
C GLY A 38 6.51 3.87 3.77
N ARG A 39 5.53 3.22 3.14
CA ARG A 39 5.32 3.40 1.71
C ARG A 39 3.84 3.50 1.34
N VAL A 40 3.60 4.22 0.26
CA VAL A 40 2.33 4.27 -0.44
C VAL A 40 2.44 3.39 -1.69
N ASP A 41 1.62 2.36 -1.75
CA ASP A 41 1.59 1.38 -2.84
C ASP A 41 0.15 0.89 -3.06
N THR A 42 -0.08 -0.05 -3.97
CA THR A 42 -1.42 -0.57 -4.30
C THR A 42 -2.22 -1.09 -3.09
N HIS A 43 -1.59 -1.24 -1.94
CA HIS A 43 -2.22 -1.77 -0.72
C HIS A 43 -2.25 -0.77 0.44
N HIS A 44 -1.40 0.24 0.40
CA HIS A 44 -1.24 1.20 1.48
C HIS A 44 -1.36 2.63 1.00
N ALA A 45 -1.98 3.45 1.80
CA ALA A 45 -2.03 4.90 1.68
C ALA A 45 -1.36 5.55 2.88
N ALA A 46 -1.08 6.85 2.77
CA ALA A 46 -0.57 7.65 3.88
C ALA A 46 -1.54 8.79 4.21
N LEU A 47 -1.66 9.07 5.50
CA LEU A 47 -2.28 10.27 6.05
C LEU A 47 -1.18 11.08 6.76
N ILE A 48 -0.90 12.25 6.23
CA ILE A 48 0.09 13.19 6.77
C ILE A 48 -0.65 14.19 7.65
N PRO A 49 -0.43 14.19 8.97
CA PRO A 49 -1.05 15.17 9.86
C PRO A 49 -0.60 16.60 9.55
N ALA A 50 -1.43 17.58 9.88
CA ALA A 50 -1.04 18.98 9.81
C ALA A 50 0.18 19.24 10.69
N GLY A 51 1.18 19.94 10.17
CA GLY A 51 2.43 20.27 10.85
C GLY A 51 3.47 19.14 10.87
N ALA A 52 3.14 17.92 10.46
CA ALA A 52 4.09 16.81 10.43
C ALA A 52 5.17 17.04 9.35
N THR A 53 6.43 16.87 9.75
CA THR A 53 7.57 16.92 8.81
C THR A 53 7.61 15.62 8.02
N HIS A 54 7.63 15.73 6.69
CA HIS A 54 7.68 14.56 5.84
C HIS A 54 8.62 14.74 4.65
N ALA A 55 9.17 13.61 4.21
CA ALA A 55 10.00 13.48 3.03
C ALA A 55 9.53 12.27 2.23
N PHE A 56 9.84 12.26 0.95
CA PHE A 56 9.49 11.14 0.08
C PHE A 56 10.53 10.89 -1.00
N GLU A 57 10.55 9.65 -1.45
CA GLU A 57 11.36 9.19 -2.58
C GLU A 57 10.52 8.27 -3.45
N ALA A 58 10.53 8.50 -4.76
CA ALA A 58 9.83 7.66 -5.72
C ALA A 58 10.82 7.04 -6.70
N THR A 59 10.70 5.75 -6.94
CA THR A 59 11.48 5.01 -7.94
C THR A 59 10.61 4.65 -9.14
N GLY A 60 11.04 5.07 -10.33
CA GLY A 60 10.37 4.75 -11.59
C GLY A 60 9.10 5.57 -11.86
N ALA A 61 8.34 5.14 -12.88
CA ALA A 61 7.12 5.81 -13.28
C ALA A 61 6.06 5.70 -12.18
N ASN A 62 5.55 6.84 -11.73
CA ASN A 62 4.61 6.89 -10.62
C ASN A 62 3.52 7.95 -10.85
N ARG A 63 2.39 7.79 -10.18
CA ARG A 63 1.30 8.76 -10.11
C ARG A 63 0.50 8.51 -8.84
N PHE A 64 0.22 9.55 -8.08
CA PHE A 64 -0.52 9.46 -6.81
C PHE A 64 -1.70 10.41 -6.82
N ILE A 65 -2.77 10.00 -6.16
CA ILE A 65 -3.92 10.84 -5.84
C ILE A 65 -3.61 11.48 -4.50
N VAL A 66 -3.55 12.80 -4.49
CA VAL A 66 -3.27 13.58 -3.30
C VAL A 66 -4.45 14.50 -3.05
N PHE A 67 -5.00 14.46 -1.86
CA PHE A 67 -6.01 15.43 -1.49
C PHE A 67 -5.77 16.02 -0.10
N ASP A 68 -5.89 17.34 -0.06
CA ASP A 68 -5.72 18.12 1.14
C ASP A 68 -7.05 18.18 1.88
N ILE A 69 -7.02 17.88 3.16
CA ILE A 69 -8.15 18.01 4.07
C ILE A 69 -7.95 19.33 4.82
N PRO A 70 -8.80 20.33 4.58
CA PRO A 70 -8.71 21.59 5.32
C PRO A 70 -8.77 21.33 6.83
N GLY A 71 -8.06 22.15 7.60
CA GLY A 71 -8.09 22.08 9.05
C GLY A 71 -9.53 22.00 9.57
N GLN A 72 -9.75 21.28 10.66
CA GLN A 72 -11.06 20.85 11.17
C GLN A 72 -12.12 21.97 11.07
N THR A 73 -13.01 21.83 10.11
CA THR A 73 -14.33 22.44 10.21
C THR A 73 -15.17 21.58 11.17
N ALA A 74 -16.05 22.19 11.95
CA ALA A 74 -16.89 21.49 12.94
C ALA A 74 -17.65 20.28 12.37
N ASP A 75 -17.83 20.22 11.06
CA ASP A 75 -18.53 19.20 10.32
C ASP A 75 -17.60 18.14 9.65
N ALA A 76 -16.28 18.26 9.81
CA ALA A 76 -15.34 17.30 9.21
C ALA A 76 -15.37 15.97 9.98
N PRO A 77 -15.45 14.81 9.26
CA PRO A 77 -15.38 13.51 9.93
C PRO A 77 -14.07 13.38 10.72
N SER A 78 -14.16 12.87 11.94
CA SER A 78 -12.96 12.62 12.74
C SER A 78 -12.12 11.50 12.10
N LEU A 79 -10.87 11.79 11.80
CA LEU A 79 -9.87 10.84 11.30
C LEU A 79 -8.80 10.51 12.35
N GLY A 80 -9.07 10.81 13.64
CA GLY A 80 -8.09 10.72 14.73
C GLY A 80 -7.36 9.37 14.79
N GLY A 81 -8.08 8.27 14.74
CA GLY A 81 -7.48 6.93 14.77
C GLY A 81 -6.63 6.59 13.54
N LEU A 82 -6.87 7.25 12.39
CA LEU A 82 -6.02 7.15 11.20
C LEU A 82 -4.81 8.09 11.30
N ALA A 83 -4.98 9.30 11.86
CA ALA A 83 -3.89 10.25 12.05
C ALA A 83 -2.77 9.67 12.93
N ASP A 84 -3.13 8.82 13.90
CA ASP A 84 -2.17 8.07 14.73
C ASP A 84 -1.39 7.01 13.93
N ARG A 85 -1.86 6.68 12.73
CA ARG A 85 -1.33 5.61 11.88
C ARG A 85 -0.91 6.12 10.53
N VAL A 86 -0.05 7.05 10.45
CA VAL A 86 0.43 7.64 9.19
C VAL A 86 0.22 6.75 7.94
N PHE A 87 0.63 5.48 8.01
CA PHE A 87 0.39 4.50 6.93
C PHE A 87 -0.73 3.52 7.31
N PHE A 88 -1.67 3.30 6.39
CA PHE A 88 -2.81 2.42 6.60
C PHE A 88 -3.17 1.61 5.35
N PRO A 89 -3.69 0.38 5.52
CA PRO A 89 -4.07 -0.45 4.40
C PRO A 89 -5.31 0.14 3.68
N LEU A 90 -5.28 0.14 2.36
CA LEU A 90 -6.43 0.50 1.54
C LEU A 90 -7.53 -0.55 1.66
N THR A 91 -8.71 -0.16 2.13
CA THR A 91 -9.89 -1.01 2.08
C THR A 91 -10.34 -1.27 0.64
N PRO A 92 -11.14 -2.33 0.36
CA PRO A 92 -11.70 -2.54 -0.97
C PRO A 92 -12.45 -1.31 -1.52
N GLY A 93 -13.19 -0.59 -0.66
CA GLY A 93 -13.90 0.62 -1.03
C GLY A 93 -12.95 1.75 -1.46
N LEU A 94 -11.90 2.00 -0.68
CA LEU A 94 -10.89 3.01 -1.06
C LEU A 94 -10.18 2.64 -2.36
N ARG A 95 -9.82 1.36 -2.55
CA ARG A 95 -9.23 0.92 -3.82
C ARG A 95 -10.17 1.13 -5.00
N ALA A 96 -11.44 0.80 -4.86
CA ALA A 96 -12.43 1.04 -5.90
C ALA A 96 -12.53 2.53 -6.26
N LEU A 97 -12.53 3.42 -5.26
CA LEU A 97 -12.54 4.86 -5.45
C LEU A 97 -11.29 5.37 -6.17
N THR A 98 -10.10 4.86 -5.81
CA THR A 98 -8.85 5.25 -6.49
C THR A 98 -8.83 4.76 -7.94
N THR A 99 -9.23 3.52 -8.20
CA THR A 99 -9.29 2.96 -9.56
C THR A 99 -10.28 3.74 -10.42
N TRP A 100 -11.48 4.01 -9.90
CA TRP A 100 -12.49 4.75 -10.65
C TRP A 100 -12.02 6.17 -11.04
N LEU A 101 -11.34 6.87 -10.12
CA LEU A 101 -10.84 8.22 -10.38
C LEU A 101 -9.71 8.23 -11.44
N GLN A 102 -8.91 7.17 -11.53
CA GLN A 102 -7.86 7.04 -12.55
C GLN A 102 -8.43 6.94 -13.97
N ASP A 103 -9.59 6.28 -14.09
CA ASP A 103 -10.25 6.04 -15.36
C ASP A 103 -11.25 7.16 -15.72
N ALA A 104 -11.47 8.14 -14.83
CA ALA A 104 -12.37 9.25 -15.07
C ALA A 104 -11.85 10.14 -16.21
N PRO A 105 -12.67 10.42 -17.25
CA PRO A 105 -12.21 11.14 -18.44
C PRO A 105 -11.86 12.60 -18.16
N ILE A 106 -12.54 13.24 -17.21
CA ILE A 106 -12.33 14.61 -16.78
C ILE A 106 -12.62 14.69 -15.28
N VAL A 107 -11.72 15.30 -14.52
CA VAL A 107 -11.92 15.60 -13.10
C VAL A 107 -12.12 17.12 -12.96
N ASP A 108 -13.35 17.57 -13.05
CA ASP A 108 -13.72 18.94 -12.76
C ASP A 108 -13.85 19.18 -11.23
N THR A 109 -14.08 20.42 -10.84
CA THR A 109 -14.21 20.81 -9.43
C THR A 109 -15.38 20.11 -8.72
N VAL A 110 -16.48 19.86 -9.41
CA VAL A 110 -17.67 19.21 -8.84
C VAL A 110 -17.35 17.76 -8.55
N LEU A 111 -16.76 17.07 -9.51
CA LEU A 111 -16.36 15.68 -9.37
C LEU A 111 -15.27 15.52 -8.30
N ALA A 112 -14.27 16.40 -8.29
CA ALA A 112 -13.21 16.40 -7.27
C ALA A 112 -13.77 16.56 -5.86
N ASN A 113 -14.72 17.46 -5.65
CA ASN A 113 -15.36 17.68 -4.35
C ASN A 113 -16.22 16.48 -3.93
N ALA A 114 -17.03 15.94 -4.84
CA ALA A 114 -17.86 14.76 -4.57
C ALA A 114 -17.00 13.55 -4.22
N TRP A 115 -15.94 13.31 -4.98
CA TRP A 115 -15.00 12.23 -4.73
C TRP A 115 -14.28 12.40 -3.39
N SER A 116 -13.79 13.62 -3.09
CA SER A 116 -13.12 13.91 -1.82
C SER A 116 -14.04 13.69 -0.62
N SER A 117 -15.31 14.09 -0.73
CA SER A 117 -16.32 13.86 0.31
C SER A 117 -16.57 12.37 0.53
N LEU A 118 -16.70 11.59 -0.55
CA LEU A 118 -16.89 10.15 -0.46
C LEU A 118 -15.65 9.44 0.09
N ALA A 119 -14.45 9.85 -0.33
CA ALA A 119 -13.20 9.34 0.18
C ALA A 119 -13.04 9.62 1.69
N LEU A 120 -13.36 10.85 2.14
CA LEU A 120 -13.38 11.22 3.55
C LEU A 120 -14.36 10.40 4.37
N ALA A 121 -15.59 10.23 3.89
CA ALA A 121 -16.59 9.38 4.53
C ALA A 121 -16.11 7.91 4.66
N THR A 122 -15.47 7.41 3.60
CA THR A 122 -14.90 6.04 3.59
C THR A 122 -13.70 5.92 4.54
N LEU A 123 -12.87 6.96 4.64
CA LEU A 123 -11.77 7.03 5.61
C LEU A 123 -12.30 7.12 7.06
N ALA A 124 -13.33 7.91 7.30
CA ALA A 124 -13.97 7.99 8.62
C ALA A 124 -14.56 6.65 9.05
N ALA A 125 -15.13 5.90 8.12
CA ALA A 125 -15.62 4.55 8.35
C ALA A 125 -14.54 3.47 8.37
N HIS A 126 -13.27 3.82 8.14
CA HIS A 126 -12.18 2.87 8.09
C HIS A 126 -12.03 2.14 9.43
N PRO A 127 -11.85 0.80 9.46
CA PRO A 127 -11.72 0.04 10.70
C PRO A 127 -10.61 0.55 11.64
N ALA A 128 -9.53 1.08 11.08
CA ALA A 128 -8.46 1.69 11.86
C ALA A 128 -8.89 2.98 12.57
N ASN A 129 -9.87 3.70 12.05
CA ASN A 129 -10.40 4.92 12.66
C ASN A 129 -11.45 4.63 13.75
N GLN A 130 -12.22 3.56 13.59
CA GLN A 130 -13.22 3.14 14.57
C GLN A 130 -12.60 2.51 15.83
N SER A 131 -11.34 2.10 15.75
CA SER A 131 -10.60 1.52 16.86
C SER A 131 -9.93 2.63 17.69
N THR A 132 -10.72 3.34 18.50
CA THR A 132 -10.20 4.21 19.58
C THR A 132 -9.59 3.36 20.73
N GLN A 133 -9.60 2.05 20.60
CA GLN A 133 -8.83 1.17 21.47
C GLN A 133 -7.43 1.06 20.89
N LEU A 134 -6.45 1.55 21.65
CA LEU A 134 -5.03 1.24 21.56
C LEU A 134 -4.77 -0.07 20.80
N ARG A 135 -4.70 -0.05 19.48
CA ARG A 135 -3.98 -1.12 18.80
C ARG A 135 -2.53 -0.83 19.10
N ALA A 136 -2.04 -1.58 20.08
CA ALA A 136 -0.64 -1.74 20.32
C ALA A 136 0.09 -1.80 18.95
N ARG A 137 1.24 -1.15 18.87
CA ARG A 137 2.21 -1.32 17.77
C ARG A 137 2.14 -2.77 17.29
N PRO A 138 2.14 -3.04 15.98
CA PRO A 138 2.13 -4.42 15.50
C PRO A 138 3.11 -5.21 16.35
N ASP A 139 2.72 -6.40 16.77
CA ASP A 139 3.63 -7.24 17.57
C ASP A 139 4.93 -7.35 16.77
N ALA A 140 6.06 -7.01 17.40
CA ALA A 140 7.37 -6.95 16.75
C ALA A 140 7.73 -8.25 15.98
N ARG A 141 7.08 -9.36 16.32
CA ARG A 141 7.24 -10.64 15.62
C ARG A 141 6.48 -10.64 14.28
N ALA A 142 5.28 -10.09 14.26
CA ALA A 142 4.51 -9.91 13.02
C ALA A 142 5.19 -8.90 12.11
N GLU A 143 5.75 -7.83 12.67
CA GLU A 143 6.50 -6.81 11.96
C GLU A 143 7.78 -7.39 11.32
N ARG A 144 8.56 -8.18 12.08
CA ARG A 144 9.72 -8.89 11.51
C ARG A 144 9.35 -9.82 10.35
N ALA A 145 8.25 -10.58 10.50
CA ALA A 145 7.79 -11.46 9.43
C ALA A 145 7.34 -10.67 8.19
N TRP A 146 6.69 -9.52 8.38
CA TRP A 146 6.34 -8.61 7.30
C TRP A 146 7.59 -8.15 6.55
N HIS A 147 8.57 -7.59 7.26
CA HIS A 147 9.83 -7.15 6.66
C HIS A 147 10.60 -8.28 5.97
N ALA A 148 10.64 -9.46 6.57
CA ALA A 148 11.28 -10.61 5.95
C ALA A 148 10.62 -10.97 4.60
N ILE A 149 9.30 -10.94 4.52
CA ILE A 149 8.56 -11.18 3.26
C ILE A 149 8.89 -10.09 2.23
N GLU A 150 8.85 -8.83 2.62
CA GLU A 150 9.09 -7.71 1.70
C GLU A 150 10.51 -7.71 1.10
N HIS A 151 11.51 -8.10 1.89
CA HIS A 151 12.90 -8.07 1.43
C HIS A 151 13.41 -9.40 0.85
N ARG A 152 12.77 -10.51 1.21
CA ARG A 152 13.23 -11.87 0.86
C ARG A 152 12.18 -12.65 0.06
N TYR A 153 11.22 -11.98 -0.57
CA TYR A 153 10.10 -12.61 -1.28
C TYR A 153 10.52 -13.62 -2.34
N ALA A 154 11.68 -13.44 -2.96
CA ALA A 154 12.21 -14.37 -3.97
C ALA A 154 12.73 -15.70 -3.39
N GLU A 155 13.00 -15.74 -2.08
CA GLU A 155 13.47 -16.93 -1.39
C GLU A 155 12.32 -17.92 -1.13
N PRO A 156 12.62 -19.21 -0.87
CA PRO A 156 11.61 -20.21 -0.50
C PRO A 156 11.14 -20.01 0.96
N LEU A 157 10.48 -18.86 1.23
CA LEU A 157 9.97 -18.53 2.56
C LEU A 157 8.78 -19.44 2.92
N THR A 158 8.86 -20.07 4.08
CA THR A 158 7.77 -20.83 4.69
C THR A 158 7.29 -20.16 5.97
N VAL A 159 6.04 -20.41 6.36
CA VAL A 159 5.49 -19.90 7.61
C VAL A 159 6.29 -20.41 8.81
N ASP A 160 6.76 -21.66 8.76
CA ASP A 160 7.55 -22.25 9.82
C ASP A 160 8.93 -21.58 9.96
N ALA A 161 9.59 -21.26 8.84
CA ALA A 161 10.86 -20.54 8.87
C ALA A 161 10.68 -19.13 9.45
N LEU A 162 9.68 -18.39 9.00
CA LEU A 162 9.36 -17.06 9.53
C LEU A 162 8.98 -17.10 11.02
N ALA A 163 8.29 -18.15 11.46
CA ALA A 163 7.92 -18.33 12.84
C ALA A 163 9.14 -18.64 13.72
N ALA A 164 10.05 -19.48 13.25
CA ALA A 164 11.30 -19.78 13.91
C ALA A 164 12.19 -18.52 14.07
N GLU A 165 12.32 -17.73 13.01
CA GLU A 165 13.02 -16.43 13.04
C GLU A 165 12.38 -15.44 14.02
N ALA A 166 11.04 -15.48 14.13
CA ALA A 166 10.28 -14.65 15.06
C ALA A 166 10.29 -15.17 16.52
N GLY A 167 10.79 -16.40 16.77
CA GLY A 167 10.82 -17.02 18.09
C GLY A 167 9.43 -17.42 18.61
N VAL A 168 8.53 -17.87 17.72
CA VAL A 168 7.18 -18.31 18.06
C VAL A 168 6.74 -19.52 17.22
N SER A 169 5.63 -20.16 17.59
CA SER A 169 5.02 -21.18 16.73
C SER A 169 4.38 -20.57 15.48
N ALA A 170 4.28 -21.34 14.38
CA ALA A 170 3.62 -20.94 13.14
C ALA A 170 2.18 -20.47 13.38
N ARG A 171 1.43 -21.18 14.23
CA ARG A 171 0.06 -20.79 14.61
C ARG A 171 0.02 -19.44 15.31
N ARG A 172 0.96 -19.19 16.23
CA ARG A 172 1.02 -17.89 16.95
C ARG A 172 1.38 -16.77 16.01
N LEU A 173 2.37 -16.96 15.13
CA LEU A 173 2.75 -15.97 14.13
C LEU A 173 1.57 -15.65 13.18
N ALA A 174 0.87 -16.67 12.68
CA ALA A 174 -0.29 -16.48 11.80
C ALA A 174 -1.41 -15.65 12.49
N THR A 175 -1.67 -15.90 13.77
CA THR A 175 -2.63 -15.12 14.57
C THR A 175 -2.19 -13.67 14.71
N LEU A 176 -0.93 -13.42 15.09
CA LEU A 176 -0.37 -12.08 15.25
C LEU A 176 -0.36 -11.31 13.94
N PHE A 177 0.05 -11.97 12.85
CA PHE A 177 0.11 -11.37 11.53
C PHE A 177 -1.27 -10.97 11.02
N ARG A 178 -2.25 -11.87 11.16
CA ARG A 178 -3.65 -11.56 10.78
C ARG A 178 -4.24 -10.42 11.61
N ALA A 179 -3.95 -10.39 12.91
CA ALA A 179 -4.41 -9.32 13.79
C ALA A 179 -3.78 -7.96 13.43
N ALA A 180 -2.48 -7.97 13.04
CA ALA A 180 -1.75 -6.76 12.69
C ALA A 180 -2.12 -6.23 11.29
N TYR A 181 -2.22 -7.12 10.29
CA TYR A 181 -2.27 -6.75 8.88
C TYR A 181 -3.56 -7.16 8.15
N GLY A 182 -4.48 -7.86 8.80
CA GLY A 182 -5.76 -8.28 8.20
C GLY A 182 -5.64 -9.36 7.11
N THR A 183 -4.45 -9.87 6.86
CA THR A 183 -4.16 -10.88 5.82
C THR A 183 -3.34 -12.03 6.37
N THR A 184 -3.13 -13.08 5.58
CA THR A 184 -2.27 -14.20 5.96
C THR A 184 -0.84 -13.98 5.42
N LEU A 185 0.17 -14.60 6.08
CA LEU A 185 1.56 -14.60 5.61
C LEU A 185 1.68 -15.10 4.15
N HIS A 186 0.96 -16.19 3.83
CA HIS A 186 0.97 -16.76 2.49
C HIS A 186 0.35 -15.82 1.44
N THR A 187 -0.80 -15.23 1.75
CA THR A 187 -1.46 -14.26 0.86
C THR A 187 -0.58 -13.04 0.64
N HIS A 188 0.03 -12.52 1.70
CA HIS A 188 0.93 -11.39 1.61
C HIS A 188 2.16 -11.70 0.75
N LEU A 189 2.83 -12.84 0.97
CA LEU A 189 3.97 -13.28 0.14
C LEU A 189 3.58 -13.40 -1.34
N ALA A 190 2.41 -13.99 -1.64
CA ALA A 190 1.94 -14.12 -3.01
C ALA A 190 1.70 -12.75 -3.66
N GLN A 191 1.14 -11.79 -2.93
CA GLN A 191 0.93 -10.42 -3.40
C GLN A 191 2.25 -9.69 -3.68
N VAL A 192 3.23 -9.81 -2.76
CA VAL A 192 4.56 -9.20 -2.94
C VAL A 192 5.25 -9.76 -4.19
N ARG A 193 5.29 -11.08 -4.34
CA ARG A 193 5.85 -11.75 -5.54
C ARG A 193 5.19 -11.28 -6.83
N LEU A 194 3.87 -11.21 -6.81
CA LEU A 194 3.11 -10.82 -8.00
C LEU A 194 3.37 -9.36 -8.39
N ARG A 195 3.46 -8.46 -7.42
CA ARG A 195 3.81 -7.05 -7.62
C ARG A 195 5.18 -6.91 -8.30
N HIS A 196 6.19 -7.59 -7.78
CA HIS A 196 7.54 -7.57 -8.38
C HIS A 196 7.56 -8.20 -9.76
N ALA A 197 6.78 -9.28 -9.99
CA ALA A 197 6.66 -9.89 -11.31
C ALA A 197 6.02 -8.94 -12.32
N LEU A 198 4.97 -8.21 -11.95
CA LEU A 198 4.35 -7.20 -12.80
C LEU A 198 5.35 -6.09 -13.16
N THR A 199 6.07 -5.55 -12.18
CA THR A 199 7.11 -4.56 -12.44
C THR A 199 8.15 -5.06 -13.44
N LEU A 200 8.67 -6.29 -13.28
CA LEU A 200 9.64 -6.85 -14.21
C LEU A 200 9.04 -7.09 -15.61
N LEU A 201 7.79 -7.51 -15.70
CA LEU A 201 7.11 -7.70 -16.98
C LEU A 201 6.90 -6.38 -17.73
N GLU A 202 6.59 -5.30 -17.02
CA GLU A 202 6.36 -3.98 -17.59
C GLU A 202 7.66 -3.25 -17.97
N THR A 203 8.72 -3.43 -17.18
CA THR A 203 9.95 -2.63 -17.31
C THR A 203 11.10 -3.33 -18.00
N THR A 204 10.99 -4.63 -18.29
CA THR A 204 12.07 -5.41 -18.88
C THR A 204 11.59 -6.32 -20.00
N THR A 205 12.55 -6.80 -20.83
CA THR A 205 12.32 -7.82 -21.86
C THR A 205 12.73 -9.22 -21.41
N LEU A 206 12.94 -9.44 -20.11
CA LEU A 206 13.34 -10.75 -19.56
C LEU A 206 12.37 -11.86 -19.99
N PRO A 207 12.81 -13.08 -20.29
CA PRO A 207 11.93 -14.21 -20.50
C PRO A 207 10.96 -14.39 -19.32
N ILE A 208 9.71 -14.77 -19.57
CA ILE A 208 8.69 -14.92 -18.50
C ILE A 208 9.15 -15.96 -17.46
N ALA A 209 9.84 -17.02 -17.90
CA ALA A 209 10.43 -18.00 -16.99
C ALA A 209 11.49 -17.39 -16.04
N GLU A 210 12.29 -16.45 -16.56
CA GLU A 210 13.28 -15.72 -15.77
C GLU A 210 12.59 -14.79 -14.77
N VAL A 211 11.53 -14.08 -15.18
CA VAL A 211 10.71 -13.27 -14.27
C VAL A 211 10.13 -14.13 -13.15
N ALA A 212 9.59 -15.31 -13.47
CA ALA A 212 9.07 -16.25 -12.49
C ALA A 212 10.15 -16.64 -11.46
N ALA A 213 11.33 -17.04 -11.93
CA ALA A 213 12.45 -17.42 -11.07
C ALA A 213 12.91 -16.29 -10.16
N ARG A 214 13.09 -15.07 -10.69
CA ARG A 214 13.51 -13.88 -9.92
C ARG A 214 12.49 -13.42 -8.89
N THR A 215 11.24 -13.78 -9.05
CA THR A 215 10.17 -13.40 -8.15
C THR A 215 9.69 -14.54 -7.24
N GLY A 216 10.46 -15.63 -7.17
CA GLY A 216 10.24 -16.74 -6.24
C GLY A 216 9.10 -17.67 -6.63
N TYR A 217 8.66 -17.65 -7.90
CA TYR A 217 7.77 -18.69 -8.44
C TYR A 217 8.57 -19.90 -8.88
N TYR A 218 7.99 -21.09 -8.67
CA TYR A 218 8.61 -22.35 -9.07
C TYR A 218 8.85 -22.42 -10.58
N ASP A 219 7.87 -21.97 -11.37
CA ASP A 219 7.91 -21.94 -12.83
C ASP A 219 7.01 -20.85 -13.43
N GLN A 220 7.11 -20.67 -14.74
CA GLN A 220 6.28 -19.74 -15.50
C GLN A 220 4.78 -20.05 -15.36
N SER A 221 4.40 -21.31 -15.23
CA SER A 221 2.99 -21.72 -15.13
C SER A 221 2.39 -21.28 -13.80
N ALA A 222 3.17 -21.36 -12.71
CA ALA A 222 2.77 -20.86 -11.40
C ALA A 222 2.55 -19.34 -11.41
N LEU A 223 3.48 -18.56 -11.99
CA LEU A 223 3.30 -17.12 -12.18
C LEU A 223 2.05 -16.81 -13.01
N THR A 224 1.85 -17.51 -14.13
CA THR A 224 0.70 -17.29 -15.01
C THR A 224 -0.62 -17.57 -14.31
N ARG A 225 -0.72 -18.66 -13.53
CA ARG A 225 -1.92 -18.96 -12.73
C ARG A 225 -2.22 -17.88 -11.71
N HIS A 226 -1.21 -17.42 -10.97
CA HIS A 226 -1.38 -16.37 -9.96
C HIS A 226 -1.78 -15.04 -10.58
N LEU A 227 -1.16 -14.65 -11.70
CA LEU A 227 -1.49 -13.42 -12.41
C LEU A 227 -2.92 -13.45 -12.97
N LYS A 228 -3.34 -14.58 -13.55
CA LYS A 228 -4.71 -14.79 -14.00
C LYS A 228 -5.73 -14.71 -12.86
N ALA A 229 -5.43 -15.35 -11.73
CA ALA A 229 -6.33 -15.36 -10.58
C ALA A 229 -6.47 -13.96 -9.96
N ALA A 230 -5.39 -13.16 -9.92
CA ALA A 230 -5.39 -11.85 -9.28
C ALA A 230 -5.89 -10.72 -10.20
N HIS A 231 -5.56 -10.76 -11.49
CA HIS A 231 -5.78 -9.64 -12.42
C HIS A 231 -6.52 -10.03 -13.71
N GLY A 232 -6.87 -11.30 -13.91
CA GLY A 232 -7.56 -11.76 -15.12
C GLY A 232 -6.71 -11.79 -16.39
N ILE A 233 -5.42 -11.41 -16.32
CA ILE A 233 -4.52 -11.25 -17.47
C ILE A 233 -3.37 -12.25 -17.44
N THR A 234 -2.69 -12.40 -18.57
CA THR A 234 -1.50 -13.27 -18.69
C THR A 234 -0.22 -12.42 -18.70
N PRO A 235 0.96 -12.99 -18.34
CA PRO A 235 2.23 -12.29 -18.45
C PRO A 235 2.52 -11.72 -19.86
N ALA A 236 2.08 -12.43 -20.91
CA ALA A 236 2.23 -11.96 -22.30
C ALA A 236 1.31 -10.76 -22.62
N ALA A 237 0.16 -10.64 -21.96
CA ALA A 237 -0.75 -9.50 -22.12
C ALA A 237 -0.24 -8.24 -21.41
N VAL A 238 0.52 -8.38 -20.33
CA VAL A 238 1.16 -7.25 -19.63
C VAL A 238 2.21 -6.56 -20.49
N ARG A 239 2.87 -7.29 -21.40
CA ARG A 239 3.96 -6.79 -22.26
C ARG A 239 3.51 -6.10 -23.55
N ARG A 240 2.22 -6.04 -23.82
CA ARG A 240 1.64 -5.38 -24.99
C ARG A 240 1.30 -3.93 -24.69
#